data_cc71326b7a5200dc3ef5ab2cbc623287
#
_entry.id   cc71326b7a5200dc3ef5ab2cbc623287
#
_cell.length_a   1.000
_cell.length_b   1.000
_cell.length_c   1.000
_cell.angle_alpha   90.00
_cell.angle_beta   90.00
_cell.angle_gamma   90.00
#
_symmetry.space_group_name_H-M   'P 1'
#
loop_
_entity.id
_entity.type
_entity.pdbx_description
1 polymer ?
#
loop_
_entity_poly.entity_id
_entity_poly.type
_entity_poly.pdbx_seq_one_letter_code
_entity_poly.pdbx_strand_id
1 'polypeptide(L)'
;MAWKVYDKTGNTVRCTLKGLEYNGTWMGACFVTSTLKSAVPILFEIGDYVMYRGEKFEINYDPTALKKAARKTSGEAFVYDNVKFNWPGDELTRCDFLDYVKSDNQIHFTSLPKFSFFASSIQDLADRVQVNLDRIYTGAQKWTVAVHPEYVSTTNVNIDVNNIKVWGALELFNSKFGANFVIRGRTITIGTAGIAVGNIFKYGRGNGLYEIQRTADEDQQI
;
A
#
# COMPACT_ATOMS: atom_id res chain seq x y z
N MET A 1 19.30 -10.06 -11.80
CA MET A 1 19.12 -10.08 -10.32
C MET A 1 18.10 -11.16 -9.99
N ALA A 2 18.31 -11.92 -8.92
CA ALA A 2 17.41 -13.00 -8.53
C ALA A 2 16.78 -12.67 -7.17
N TRP A 3 15.48 -12.89 -7.01
CA TRP A 3 14.73 -12.58 -5.79
C TRP A 3 14.27 -13.88 -5.12
N LYS A 4 14.52 -14.00 -3.83
CA LYS A 4 14.08 -15.14 -3.03
C LYS A 4 12.66 -14.91 -2.53
N VAL A 5 11.81 -15.92 -2.68
CA VAL A 5 10.49 -15.97 -2.04
C VAL A 5 10.65 -16.72 -0.73
N TYR A 6 10.28 -16.07 0.35
CA TYR A 6 10.32 -16.62 1.71
C TYR A 6 8.93 -17.07 2.13
N ASP A 7 8.88 -18.06 3.00
CA ASP A 7 7.66 -18.39 3.71
C ASP A 7 7.25 -17.23 4.64
N LYS A 8 6.03 -17.26 5.14
CA LYS A 8 5.48 -16.25 6.05
C LYS A 8 6.32 -15.98 7.30
N THR A 9 7.14 -16.96 7.73
CA THR A 9 8.03 -16.85 8.90
C THR A 9 9.40 -16.25 8.55
N GLY A 10 9.75 -16.23 7.26
CA GLY A 10 11.06 -15.78 6.78
C GLY A 10 12.19 -16.82 6.92
N ASN A 11 11.88 -18.00 7.43
CA ASN A 11 12.89 -19.02 7.72
C ASN A 11 13.20 -19.93 6.52
N THR A 12 12.24 -20.10 5.62
CA THR A 12 12.37 -21.03 4.49
C THR A 12 12.26 -20.28 3.16
N VAL A 13 13.19 -20.55 2.26
CA VAL A 13 13.11 -20.07 0.88
C VAL A 13 12.27 -21.06 0.06
N ARG A 14 11.09 -20.64 -0.42
CA ARG A 14 10.21 -21.44 -1.28
C ARG A 14 10.80 -21.63 -2.67
N CYS A 15 11.26 -20.54 -3.25
CA CYS A 15 11.86 -20.53 -4.59
C CYS A 15 12.67 -19.26 -4.84
N THR A 16 13.29 -19.21 -6.02
CA THR A 16 13.99 -18.02 -6.52
C THR A 16 13.38 -17.58 -7.84
N LEU A 17 13.00 -16.31 -7.92
CA LEU A 17 12.44 -15.66 -9.11
C LEU A 17 13.56 -15.03 -9.95
N LYS A 18 13.51 -15.21 -11.27
CA LYS A 18 14.50 -14.63 -12.19
C LYS A 18 14.19 -13.19 -12.58
N GLY A 19 12.95 -12.75 -12.44
CA GLY A 19 12.49 -11.41 -12.75
C GLY A 19 11.30 -11.02 -11.90
N LEU A 20 11.21 -9.74 -11.56
CA LEU A 20 10.05 -9.12 -10.94
C LEU A 20 9.66 -7.90 -11.75
N GLU A 21 8.40 -7.81 -12.10
CA GLU A 21 7.78 -6.64 -12.70
C GLU A 21 7.03 -5.87 -11.63
N TYR A 22 7.40 -4.60 -11.45
CA TYR A 22 6.74 -3.72 -10.49
C TYR A 22 5.60 -2.95 -11.16
N ASN A 23 4.45 -3.01 -10.54
CA ASN A 23 3.26 -2.27 -10.92
C ASN A 23 2.83 -1.42 -9.72
N GLY A 24 2.83 -0.12 -9.89
CA GLY A 24 2.42 0.78 -8.81
C GLY A 24 2.04 2.15 -9.31
N THR A 25 1.06 2.76 -8.66
CA THR A 25 0.61 4.11 -8.89
C THR A 25 0.87 4.96 -7.65
N TRP A 26 1.13 6.25 -7.85
CA TRP A 26 1.27 7.20 -6.75
C TRP A 26 -0.01 7.22 -5.91
N MET A 27 0.11 7.06 -4.60
CA MET A 27 -1.03 6.96 -3.67
C MET A 27 -2.05 5.87 -4.09
N GLY A 28 -1.61 4.81 -4.75
CA GLY A 28 -2.44 3.73 -5.27
C GLY A 28 -1.93 2.34 -4.90
N ALA A 29 -2.57 1.33 -5.47
CA ALA A 29 -2.16 -0.05 -5.27
C ALA A 29 -0.77 -0.30 -5.85
N CYS A 30 0.05 -1.02 -5.09
CA CYS A 30 1.37 -1.46 -5.53
C CYS A 30 1.48 -2.98 -5.42
N PHE A 31 2.06 -3.61 -6.43
CA PHE A 31 2.33 -5.04 -6.40
C PHE A 31 3.51 -5.37 -7.30
N VAL A 32 4.11 -6.52 -7.08
CA VAL A 32 5.09 -7.10 -7.99
C VAL A 32 4.57 -8.43 -8.55
N THR A 33 4.87 -8.70 -9.81
CA THR A 33 4.49 -9.95 -10.48
C THR A 33 5.72 -10.67 -10.99
N SER A 34 5.60 -11.98 -11.10
CA SER A 34 6.61 -12.83 -11.72
C SER A 34 5.97 -14.05 -12.37
N THR A 35 6.59 -14.51 -13.45
CA THR A 35 6.32 -15.83 -14.02
C THR A 35 7.47 -16.77 -13.66
N LEU A 36 7.13 -17.93 -13.12
CA LEU A 36 8.08 -18.91 -12.65
C LEU A 36 7.85 -20.25 -13.34
N LYS A 37 8.96 -20.89 -13.74
CA LYS A 37 8.98 -22.30 -14.18
C LYS A 37 9.82 -23.12 -13.21
N SER A 38 9.29 -24.24 -12.76
CA SER A 38 9.95 -25.13 -11.80
C SER A 38 9.83 -26.59 -12.25
N ALA A 39 10.91 -27.38 -12.04
CA ALA A 39 10.89 -28.82 -12.26
C ALA A 39 10.08 -29.57 -11.20
N VAL A 40 9.93 -29.00 -10.02
CA VAL A 40 9.16 -29.53 -8.89
C VAL A 40 7.98 -28.61 -8.56
N PRO A 41 6.86 -29.13 -8.05
CA PRO A 41 5.76 -28.28 -7.63
C PRO A 41 6.17 -27.39 -6.45
N ILE A 42 5.84 -26.12 -6.54
CA ILE A 42 6.02 -25.16 -5.46
C ILE A 42 4.65 -24.91 -4.82
N LEU A 43 4.56 -25.07 -3.53
CA LEU A 43 3.36 -24.75 -2.76
C LEU A 43 3.53 -23.33 -2.21
N PHE A 44 2.85 -22.38 -2.83
CA PHE A 44 2.70 -21.05 -2.30
C PHE A 44 1.59 -21.01 -1.26
N GLU A 45 1.80 -20.20 -0.21
CA GLU A 45 0.83 -20.00 0.87
C GLU A 45 0.56 -18.50 1.05
N ILE A 46 -0.58 -18.16 1.65
CA ILE A 46 -0.88 -16.80 2.08
C ILE A 46 0.16 -16.37 3.11
N GLY A 47 0.77 -15.20 2.88
CA GLY A 47 1.83 -14.66 3.70
C GLY A 47 3.25 -14.97 3.20
N ASP A 48 3.42 -15.85 2.18
CA ASP A 48 4.71 -15.97 1.47
C ASP A 48 5.07 -14.63 0.83
N TYR A 49 6.34 -14.24 0.87
CA TYR A 49 6.72 -12.90 0.49
C TYR A 49 8.05 -12.81 -0.26
N VAL A 50 8.23 -11.71 -0.93
CA VAL A 50 9.47 -11.29 -1.57
C VAL A 50 9.87 -9.89 -1.10
N MET A 51 11.17 -9.65 -0.94
CA MET A 51 11.70 -8.31 -0.69
C MET A 51 12.04 -7.64 -2.01
N TYR A 52 11.43 -6.49 -2.29
CA TYR A 52 11.70 -5.69 -3.48
C TYR A 52 11.98 -4.25 -3.08
N ARG A 53 13.16 -3.74 -3.42
CA ARG A 53 13.64 -2.38 -3.05
C ARG A 53 13.56 -2.06 -1.55
N GLY A 54 13.76 -3.07 -0.69
CA GLY A 54 13.70 -2.91 0.75
C GLY A 54 12.31 -3.02 1.35
N GLU A 55 11.27 -3.15 0.52
CA GLU A 55 9.88 -3.31 0.96
C GLU A 55 9.44 -4.76 0.84
N LYS A 56 8.58 -5.21 1.75
CA LYS A 56 7.97 -6.53 1.77
C LYS A 56 6.73 -6.53 0.89
N PHE A 57 6.66 -7.47 -0.06
CA PHE A 57 5.48 -7.75 -0.87
C PHE A 57 5.05 -9.19 -0.60
N GLU A 58 3.79 -9.42 -0.33
CA GLU A 58 3.30 -10.72 0.12
C GLU A 58 2.09 -11.24 -0.68
N ILE A 59 1.93 -12.57 -0.67
CA ILE A 59 0.75 -13.23 -1.22
C ILE A 59 -0.38 -13.09 -0.20
N ASN A 60 -1.44 -12.35 -0.55
CA ASN A 60 -2.60 -12.09 0.29
C ASN A 60 -3.92 -12.61 -0.33
N TYR A 61 -3.81 -13.52 -1.28
CA TYR A 61 -4.93 -14.19 -1.97
C TYR A 61 -4.68 -15.70 -2.00
N ASP A 62 -5.69 -16.48 -2.36
CA ASP A 62 -5.54 -17.94 -2.50
C ASP A 62 -4.66 -18.27 -3.72
N PRO A 63 -3.45 -18.81 -3.50
CA PRO A 63 -2.52 -19.11 -4.58
C PRO A 63 -2.80 -20.45 -5.28
N THR A 64 -3.79 -21.19 -4.91
CA THR A 64 -4.06 -22.56 -5.45
C THR A 64 -4.35 -22.55 -6.94
N ALA A 65 -4.90 -21.46 -7.47
CA ALA A 65 -5.20 -21.28 -8.89
C ALA A 65 -3.97 -20.99 -9.78
N LEU A 66 -2.81 -20.71 -9.18
CA LEU A 66 -1.62 -20.29 -9.91
C LEU A 66 -0.90 -21.42 -10.66
N LYS A 67 -1.13 -22.66 -10.25
CA LYS A 67 -0.41 -23.81 -10.80
C LYS A 67 -1.01 -24.26 -12.13
N LYS A 68 -0.24 -24.11 -13.21
CA LYS A 68 -0.53 -24.77 -14.50
C LYS A 68 0.52 -25.85 -14.76
N ALA A 69 0.10 -27.08 -14.98
CA ALA A 69 0.98 -28.11 -15.47
C ALA A 69 1.31 -27.83 -16.93
N ALA A 70 2.58 -27.65 -17.27
CA ALA A 70 3.00 -27.57 -18.66
C ALA A 70 2.82 -28.94 -19.32
N ARG A 71 2.19 -29.00 -20.49
CA ARG A 71 2.10 -30.23 -21.31
C ARG A 71 3.51 -30.69 -21.70
N LYS A 72 3.75 -31.98 -21.48
CA LYS A 72 5.02 -32.67 -21.74
C LYS A 72 5.55 -32.49 -23.13
N THR A 73 6.76 -31.97 -23.25
CA THR A 73 7.80 -32.47 -24.15
C THR A 73 9.11 -32.37 -23.37
N SER A 74 9.59 -33.52 -22.88
CA SER A 74 10.86 -33.72 -22.15
C SER A 74 11.10 -32.82 -20.90
N GLY A 75 10.58 -33.28 -19.74
CA GLY A 75 10.78 -32.65 -18.46
C GLY A 75 9.54 -31.90 -17.99
N GLU A 76 8.87 -32.44 -16.97
CA GLU A 76 7.69 -31.81 -16.37
C GLU A 76 8.11 -30.50 -15.72
N ALA A 77 7.76 -29.38 -16.34
CA ALA A 77 7.91 -28.07 -15.73
C ALA A 77 6.54 -27.58 -15.26
N PHE A 78 6.46 -27.18 -14.01
CA PHE A 78 5.31 -26.46 -13.50
C PHE A 78 5.47 -24.99 -13.84
N VAL A 79 4.44 -24.40 -14.44
CA VAL A 79 4.41 -22.99 -14.79
C VAL A 79 3.46 -22.26 -13.85
N TYR A 80 3.94 -21.20 -13.25
CA TYR A 80 3.18 -20.30 -12.39
C TYR A 80 3.16 -18.94 -13.09
N ASP A 81 2.03 -18.63 -13.73
CA ASP A 81 1.84 -17.36 -14.43
C ASP A 81 1.37 -16.30 -13.47
N ASN A 82 1.96 -15.11 -13.56
CA ASN A 82 1.54 -13.93 -12.82
C ASN A 82 1.42 -14.15 -11.30
N VAL A 83 2.43 -14.81 -10.70
CA VAL A 83 2.49 -14.85 -9.24
C VAL A 83 2.58 -13.41 -8.75
N LYS A 84 1.52 -12.94 -8.10
CA LYS A 84 1.36 -11.57 -7.65
C LYS A 84 1.68 -11.48 -6.16
N PHE A 85 2.57 -10.58 -5.81
CA PHE A 85 2.85 -10.23 -4.42
C PHE A 85 2.35 -8.81 -4.20
N ASN A 86 1.42 -8.65 -3.31
CA ASN A 86 0.82 -7.37 -2.99
C ASN A 86 1.61 -6.66 -1.90
N TRP A 87 1.62 -5.37 -1.98
CA TRP A 87 2.19 -4.51 -0.96
C TRP A 87 1.28 -4.48 0.30
N PRO A 88 1.84 -4.35 1.52
CA PRO A 88 1.02 -4.36 2.75
C PRO A 88 -0.11 -3.32 2.76
N GLY A 89 0.07 -2.19 2.09
CA GLY A 89 -0.97 -1.16 1.95
C GLY A 89 -2.27 -1.65 1.31
N ASP A 90 -2.27 -2.76 0.57
CA ASP A 90 -3.48 -3.37 0.03
C ASP A 90 -4.47 -3.82 1.14
N GLU A 91 -3.97 -4.11 2.34
CA GLU A 91 -4.81 -4.44 3.50
C GLU A 91 -5.77 -3.30 3.89
N LEU A 92 -5.34 -2.06 3.67
CA LEU A 92 -6.11 -0.86 4.00
C LEU A 92 -7.38 -0.72 3.15
N THR A 93 -7.40 -1.34 1.96
CA THR A 93 -8.58 -1.38 1.08
C THR A 93 -9.66 -2.33 1.59
N ARG A 94 -9.32 -3.20 2.55
CA ARG A 94 -10.22 -4.20 3.14
C ARG A 94 -10.67 -3.84 4.54
N CYS A 95 -9.94 -2.96 5.22
CA CYS A 95 -10.24 -2.51 6.57
C CYS A 95 -11.36 -1.47 6.55
N ASP A 96 -12.50 -1.76 7.20
CA ASP A 96 -13.60 -0.82 7.33
C ASP A 96 -13.20 0.37 8.19
N PHE A 97 -13.57 1.58 7.75
CA PHE A 97 -13.43 2.79 8.53
C PHE A 97 -14.75 3.08 9.25
N LEU A 98 -14.76 2.83 10.56
CA LEU A 98 -15.94 2.89 11.42
C LEU A 98 -15.86 4.10 12.36
N ASP A 99 -17.03 4.61 12.70
CA ASP A 99 -17.14 5.56 13.80
C ASP A 99 -16.96 4.88 15.15
N TYR A 100 -16.56 5.65 16.16
CA TYR A 100 -16.41 5.16 17.52
C TYR A 100 -16.72 6.25 18.56
N VAL A 101 -17.11 5.78 19.72
CA VAL A 101 -17.28 6.61 20.92
C VAL A 101 -16.27 6.15 21.97
N LYS A 102 -15.66 7.10 22.67
CA LYS A 102 -14.84 6.82 23.84
C LYS A 102 -15.69 6.96 25.09
N SER A 103 -15.88 5.87 25.83
CA SER A 103 -16.51 5.86 27.15
C SER A 103 -15.76 4.92 28.08
N ASP A 104 -15.67 5.24 29.34
CA ASP A 104 -15.04 4.43 30.40
C ASP A 104 -13.61 3.97 30.06
N ASN A 105 -12.83 4.86 29.41
CA ASN A 105 -11.48 4.57 28.86
C ASN A 105 -11.45 3.46 27.80
N GLN A 106 -12.59 3.11 27.21
CA GLN A 106 -12.72 2.13 26.14
C GLN A 106 -13.21 2.78 24.85
N ILE A 107 -12.88 2.11 23.74
CA ILE A 107 -13.33 2.51 22.41
C ILE A 107 -14.44 1.56 21.98
N HIS A 108 -15.60 2.12 21.72
CA HIS A 108 -16.79 1.39 21.26
C HIS A 108 -17.08 1.75 19.82
N PHE A 109 -16.82 0.83 18.89
CA PHE A 109 -17.09 1.04 17.47
C PHE A 109 -18.59 0.91 17.18
N THR A 110 -19.08 1.80 16.33
CA THR A 110 -20.45 1.72 15.82
C THR A 110 -20.47 0.90 14.54
N SER A 111 -21.54 0.15 14.34
CA SER A 111 -21.74 -0.62 13.10
C SER A 111 -22.36 0.20 11.96
N LEU A 112 -22.57 1.48 12.17
CA LEU A 112 -23.20 2.34 11.17
C LEU A 112 -22.24 2.64 10.02
N PRO A 113 -22.64 2.34 8.77
CA PRO A 113 -21.80 2.57 7.60
C PRO A 113 -21.71 4.06 7.20
N LYS A 114 -22.62 4.89 7.75
CA LYS A 114 -22.69 6.34 7.50
C LYS A 114 -22.60 7.09 8.81
N PHE A 115 -21.67 8.02 8.87
CA PHE A 115 -21.50 8.90 10.02
C PHE A 115 -20.80 10.19 9.60
N SER A 116 -20.90 11.19 10.43
CA SER A 116 -20.19 12.47 10.25
C SER A 116 -19.47 12.82 11.50
N PHE A 117 -18.32 13.45 11.37
CA PHE A 117 -17.59 14.00 12.51
C PHE A 117 -16.90 15.29 12.14
N PHE A 118 -16.66 16.08 13.14
CA PHE A 118 -15.92 17.33 13.00
C PHE A 118 -14.45 17.07 13.33
N ALA A 119 -13.58 17.36 12.39
CA ALA A 119 -12.14 17.33 12.59
C ALA A 119 -11.64 18.76 12.82
N SER A 120 -11.11 19.05 13.99
CA SER A 120 -10.52 20.33 14.33
C SER A 120 -9.12 20.50 13.75
N SER A 121 -8.51 19.40 13.35
CA SER A 121 -7.18 19.35 12.75
C SER A 121 -7.00 18.10 11.90
N ILE A 122 -5.95 18.09 11.11
CA ILE A 122 -5.54 16.89 10.37
C ILE A 122 -5.19 15.73 11.33
N GLN A 123 -4.72 16.03 12.55
CA GLN A 123 -4.40 15.03 13.55
C GLN A 123 -5.64 14.25 13.99
N ASP A 124 -6.80 14.90 14.10
CA ASP A 124 -8.05 14.23 14.49
C ASP A 124 -8.45 13.12 13.50
N LEU A 125 -8.25 13.36 12.19
CA LEU A 125 -8.47 12.33 11.18
C LEU A 125 -7.39 11.23 11.28
N ALA A 126 -6.13 11.59 11.52
CA ALA A 126 -5.04 10.63 11.69
C ALA A 126 -5.27 9.71 12.89
N ASP A 127 -5.70 10.26 14.01
CA ASP A 127 -6.03 9.51 15.23
C ASP A 127 -7.20 8.55 14.98
N ARG A 128 -8.22 8.99 14.22
CA ARG A 128 -9.34 8.11 13.84
C ARG A 128 -8.89 6.96 12.95
N VAL A 129 -8.00 7.21 11.98
CA VAL A 129 -7.41 6.16 11.15
C VAL A 129 -6.60 5.19 12.01
N GLN A 130 -5.76 5.70 12.92
CA GLN A 130 -4.96 4.87 13.84
C GLN A 130 -5.84 3.95 14.68
N VAL A 131 -6.91 4.50 15.29
CA VAL A 131 -7.86 3.72 16.11
C VAL A 131 -8.53 2.60 15.30
N ASN A 132 -8.92 2.87 14.06
CA ASN A 132 -9.50 1.86 13.18
C ASN A 132 -8.51 0.76 12.81
N LEU A 133 -7.25 1.10 12.60
CA LEU A 133 -6.19 0.13 12.33
C LEU A 133 -5.85 -0.71 13.56
N ASP A 134 -5.76 -0.10 14.74
CA ASP A 134 -5.48 -0.79 16.01
C ASP A 134 -6.59 -1.80 16.39
N ARG A 135 -7.80 -1.64 15.87
CA ARG A 135 -8.90 -2.61 16.00
C ARG A 135 -8.59 -3.97 15.39
N ILE A 136 -7.83 -3.98 14.29
CA ILE A 136 -7.61 -5.19 13.48
C ILE A 136 -6.16 -5.66 13.59
N TYR A 137 -5.21 -4.73 13.59
CA TYR A 137 -3.79 -5.02 13.48
C TYR A 137 -3.08 -4.78 14.79
N THR A 138 -2.56 -5.86 15.38
CA THR A 138 -1.88 -5.85 16.68
C THR A 138 -0.49 -6.47 16.59
N GLY A 139 0.34 -6.25 17.60
CA GLY A 139 1.68 -6.84 17.69
C GLY A 139 2.57 -6.46 16.50
N ALA A 140 3.18 -7.44 15.86
CA ALA A 140 4.07 -7.23 14.71
C ALA A 140 3.36 -6.72 13.45
N GLN A 141 2.03 -6.83 13.40
CA GLN A 141 1.22 -6.35 12.27
C GLN A 141 0.66 -4.94 12.50
N LYS A 142 0.97 -4.32 13.62
CA LYS A 142 0.49 -2.99 13.96
C LYS A 142 0.91 -1.95 12.93
N TRP A 143 -0.06 -1.11 12.53
CA TRP A 143 0.17 0.07 11.70
C TRP A 143 0.47 1.29 12.56
N THR A 144 1.23 2.22 12.02
CA THR A 144 1.50 3.52 12.63
C THR A 144 1.05 4.61 11.67
N VAL A 145 0.25 5.54 12.16
CA VAL A 145 -0.17 6.74 11.42
C VAL A 145 0.48 7.95 12.06
N ALA A 146 1.23 8.72 11.30
CA ALA A 146 1.91 9.90 11.77
C ALA A 146 1.65 11.09 10.84
N VAL A 147 1.42 12.26 11.42
CA VAL A 147 1.42 13.52 10.68
C VAL A 147 2.84 14.08 10.72
N HIS A 148 3.34 14.52 9.56
CA HIS A 148 4.68 15.09 9.47
C HIS A 148 4.77 16.38 10.32
N PRO A 149 5.79 16.57 11.16
CA PRO A 149 5.87 17.68 12.10
C PRO A 149 5.78 19.07 11.45
N GLU A 150 6.25 19.20 10.21
CA GLU A 150 6.20 20.46 9.44
C GLU A 150 4.84 20.70 8.80
N TYR A 151 3.96 19.70 8.79
CA TYR A 151 2.62 19.85 8.24
C TYR A 151 1.63 20.17 9.36
N VAL A 152 1.38 21.43 9.57
CA VAL A 152 0.39 21.92 10.53
C VAL A 152 -0.83 22.42 9.77
N SER A 153 -1.95 21.71 9.89
CA SER A 153 -3.25 22.20 9.41
C SER A 153 -4.19 22.33 10.60
N THR A 154 -4.67 23.54 10.81
CA THR A 154 -5.70 23.89 11.80
C THR A 154 -7.06 24.12 11.14
N THR A 155 -7.22 23.62 9.92
CA THR A 155 -8.47 23.77 9.18
C THR A 155 -9.53 22.89 9.80
N ASN A 156 -10.56 23.52 10.30
CA ASN A 156 -11.75 22.82 10.80
C ASN A 156 -12.58 22.32 9.64
N VAL A 157 -12.84 21.01 9.58
CA VAL A 157 -13.56 20.38 8.47
C VAL A 157 -14.62 19.43 9.01
N ASN A 158 -15.83 19.53 8.47
CA ASN A 158 -16.82 18.48 8.64
C ASN A 158 -16.58 17.36 7.63
N ILE A 159 -16.46 16.14 8.13
CA ILE A 159 -16.17 14.96 7.33
C ILE A 159 -17.37 14.03 7.36
N ASP A 160 -17.96 13.84 6.18
CA ASP A 160 -19.03 12.88 5.98
C ASP A 160 -18.47 11.59 5.42
N VAL A 161 -18.75 10.49 6.09
CA VAL A 161 -18.29 9.15 5.77
C VAL A 161 -19.48 8.32 5.30
N ASN A 162 -19.34 7.64 4.18
CA ASN A 162 -20.36 6.76 3.64
C ASN A 162 -19.74 5.42 3.21
N ASN A 163 -19.70 4.47 4.12
CA ASN A 163 -19.23 3.10 3.90
C ASN A 163 -17.87 3.04 3.18
N ILE A 164 -16.88 3.77 3.70
CA ILE A 164 -15.52 3.74 3.15
C ILE A 164 -14.63 2.77 3.90
N LYS A 165 -13.57 2.36 3.26
CA LYS A 165 -12.45 1.64 3.89
C LYS A 165 -11.42 2.62 4.41
N VAL A 166 -10.47 2.13 5.20
CA VAL A 166 -9.35 2.96 5.69
C VAL A 166 -8.59 3.60 4.53
N TRP A 167 -8.46 2.92 3.38
CA TRP A 167 -7.89 3.53 2.18
C TRP A 167 -8.63 4.80 1.77
N GLY A 168 -9.96 4.76 1.68
CA GLY A 168 -10.78 5.94 1.39
C GLY A 168 -10.65 7.04 2.45
N ALA A 169 -10.42 6.67 3.72
CA ALA A 169 -10.12 7.65 4.76
C ALA A 169 -8.76 8.33 4.54
N LEU A 170 -7.76 7.62 3.97
CA LEU A 170 -6.49 8.24 3.59
C LEU A 170 -6.67 9.24 2.43
N GLU A 171 -7.58 8.99 1.50
CA GLU A 171 -7.89 9.93 0.41
C GLU A 171 -8.55 11.22 0.93
N LEU A 172 -9.21 11.16 2.11
CA LEU A 172 -9.76 12.36 2.76
C LEU A 172 -8.67 13.34 3.22
N PHE A 173 -7.46 12.89 3.53
CA PHE A 173 -6.35 13.80 3.83
C PHE A 173 -6.04 14.72 2.65
N ASN A 174 -6.03 14.18 1.44
CA ASN A 174 -5.81 14.98 0.25
C ASN A 174 -7.02 15.87 -0.04
N SER A 175 -8.22 15.31 -0.12
CA SER A 175 -9.42 16.03 -0.55
C SER A 175 -9.89 17.10 0.45
N LYS A 176 -9.66 16.92 1.74
CA LYS A 176 -10.14 17.82 2.80
C LYS A 176 -9.06 18.75 3.35
N PHE A 177 -7.81 18.30 3.37
CA PHE A 177 -6.69 19.04 3.96
C PHE A 177 -5.60 19.39 2.94
N GLY A 178 -5.68 18.93 1.69
CA GLY A 178 -4.62 19.09 0.69
C GLY A 178 -3.33 18.34 1.04
N ALA A 179 -3.40 17.37 1.95
CA ALA A 179 -2.26 16.63 2.43
C ALA A 179 -2.09 15.31 1.69
N ASN A 180 -0.93 15.09 1.11
CA ASN A 180 -0.58 13.78 0.57
C ASN A 180 -0.13 12.83 1.68
N PHE A 181 -0.13 11.55 1.39
CA PHE A 181 0.42 10.55 2.30
C PHE A 181 1.40 9.63 1.58
N VAL A 182 2.32 9.06 2.36
CA VAL A 182 3.27 8.05 1.91
C VAL A 182 3.21 6.87 2.87
N ILE A 183 3.22 5.67 2.32
CA ILE A 183 3.26 4.45 3.11
C ILE A 183 4.60 3.76 2.88
N ARG A 184 5.28 3.42 3.98
CA ARG A 184 6.51 2.63 3.97
C ARG A 184 6.40 1.54 5.01
N GLY A 185 6.46 0.29 4.55
CA GLY A 185 6.15 -0.84 5.42
C GLY A 185 4.75 -0.70 6.02
N ARG A 186 4.65 -0.65 7.33
CA ARG A 186 3.40 -0.44 8.07
C ARG A 186 3.32 0.95 8.72
N THR A 187 3.98 1.93 8.15
CA THR A 187 3.93 3.33 8.59
C THR A 187 3.31 4.19 7.51
N ILE A 188 2.25 4.90 7.86
CA ILE A 188 1.58 5.90 7.05
C ILE A 188 2.05 7.27 7.54
N THR A 189 2.71 8.04 6.69
CA THR A 189 3.12 9.41 7.01
C THR A 189 2.33 10.39 6.16
N ILE A 190 1.64 11.32 6.80
CA ILE A 190 0.74 12.30 6.20
C ILE A 190 1.46 13.63 6.11
N GLY A 191 1.28 14.36 5.01
CA GLY A 191 1.84 15.71 4.83
C GLY A 191 3.30 15.74 4.37
N THR A 192 3.80 14.68 3.73
CA THR A 192 5.19 14.60 3.24
C THR A 192 5.40 15.31 1.90
N ALA A 193 4.36 15.62 1.15
CA ALA A 193 4.48 16.27 -0.14
C ALA A 193 4.70 17.77 0.01
N GLY A 194 5.70 18.26 -0.66
CA GLY A 194 6.11 19.68 -0.61
C GLY A 194 7.29 19.94 0.32
N ILE A 195 7.76 18.95 1.08
CA ILE A 195 9.02 19.06 1.78
C ILE A 195 10.14 18.95 0.74
N ALA A 196 10.91 20.01 0.59
CA ALA A 196 12.06 20.04 -0.29
C ALA A 196 13.10 19.01 0.18
N VAL A 197 12.97 17.77 -0.26
CA VAL A 197 14.10 16.85 -0.27
C VAL A 197 15.03 17.40 -1.33
N GLY A 198 16.22 17.84 -0.98
CA GLY A 198 17.19 18.52 -1.86
C GLY A 198 17.62 17.73 -3.13
N ASN A 199 16.69 17.02 -3.73
CA ASN A 199 16.87 16.31 -4.99
C ASN A 199 16.71 17.28 -6.14
N ILE A 200 17.82 17.77 -6.64
CA ILE A 200 17.87 18.54 -7.87
C ILE A 200 17.81 17.55 -9.03
N PHE A 201 16.68 17.53 -9.75
CA PHE A 201 16.59 16.80 -11.01
C PHE A 201 17.38 17.51 -12.09
N LYS A 202 18.45 16.90 -12.55
CA LYS A 202 19.25 17.41 -13.68
C LYS A 202 18.91 16.61 -14.93
N TYR A 203 18.70 17.30 -16.05
CA TYR A 203 18.56 16.65 -17.34
C TYR A 203 19.91 16.08 -17.79
N GLY A 204 19.91 14.85 -18.35
CA GLY A 204 21.07 14.28 -18.98
C GLY A 204 21.41 12.86 -18.51
N ARG A 205 22.26 12.22 -19.29
CA ARG A 205 22.69 10.83 -19.09
C ARG A 205 23.38 10.67 -17.72
N GLY A 206 22.88 9.77 -16.89
CA GLY A 206 23.38 9.55 -15.52
C GLY A 206 22.62 10.31 -14.44
N ASN A 207 21.74 11.26 -14.79
CA ASN A 207 20.96 12.05 -13.83
C ASN A 207 19.50 11.59 -13.68
N GLY A 208 19.10 10.55 -14.41
CA GLY A 208 17.77 9.92 -14.27
C GLY A 208 16.63 10.63 -14.98
N LEU A 209 16.83 11.82 -15.54
CA LEU A 209 15.79 12.53 -16.29
C LEU A 209 16.16 12.57 -17.77
N TYR A 210 15.50 11.75 -18.59
CA TYR A 210 15.79 11.62 -20.02
C TYR A 210 14.84 12.42 -20.92
N GLU A 211 13.62 12.69 -20.44
CA GLU A 211 12.61 13.39 -21.22
C GLU A 211 11.70 14.21 -20.32
N ILE A 212 11.40 15.43 -20.74
CA ILE A 212 10.33 16.26 -20.18
C ILE A 212 9.34 16.49 -21.31
N GLN A 213 8.20 15.83 -21.24
CA GLN A 213 7.09 16.14 -22.14
C GLN A 213 6.31 17.33 -21.58
N ARG A 214 6.25 18.41 -22.34
CA ARG A 214 5.39 19.54 -22.05
C ARG A 214 4.11 19.35 -22.84
N THR A 215 3.05 18.94 -22.17
CA THR A 215 1.70 19.02 -22.73
C THR A 215 1.27 20.47 -22.65
N ALA A 216 1.13 21.13 -23.81
CA ALA A 216 0.47 22.41 -23.85
C ALA A 216 -1.03 22.15 -23.72
N ASP A 217 -1.66 22.64 -22.65
CA ASP A 217 -3.12 22.75 -22.62
C ASP A 217 -3.53 23.77 -23.66
N GLU A 218 -4.23 23.30 -24.70
CA GLU A 218 -4.74 24.14 -25.80
C GLU A 218 -5.88 25.08 -25.38
N ASP A 219 -6.30 25.08 -24.12
CA ASP A 219 -7.48 25.82 -23.63
C ASP A 219 -7.15 27.15 -22.91
N GLN A 220 -5.96 27.69 -23.07
CA GLN A 220 -5.69 29.08 -22.68
C GLN A 220 -5.56 29.97 -23.92
N GLN A 221 -6.65 30.19 -24.62
CA GLN A 221 -6.81 31.40 -25.45
C GLN A 221 -7.41 32.49 -24.58
N ILE A 222 -6.63 33.55 -24.42
CA ILE A 222 -7.02 34.84 -23.83
C ILE A 222 -8.04 35.54 -24.74
#